data_c16bd97d77c7c9057322745104251c04
#
_entry.id   c16bd97d77c7c9057322745104251c04
#
_cell.length_a   1.000
_cell.length_b   1.000
_cell.length_c   1.000
_cell.angle_alpha   90.00
_cell.angle_beta   90.00
_cell.angle_gamma   90.00
#
_symmetry.space_group_name_H-M   'P 1'
#
loop_
_entity.id
_entity.type
_entity.pdbx_description
1 polymer ?
#
loop_
_entity_poly.entity_id
_entity_poly.type
_entity_poly.pdbx_seq_one_letter_code
_entity_poly.pdbx_strand_id
1 'polypeptide(L)'
;MSKHHISTIINGEPTEFLCEPQLTLLDVLRDELHLTGSKEGCSSGDCGACSVTVDGRLVCSCLVLAVEAEGHKIETIEGMARGHDLHPLQRKFLEHAALQCGFCTPGLLVAAKALLDRNPNPTETEARYWLAGNLCRCTGYDKVIRAVLDAAAELRTE
;
A
#
# COMPACT_ATOMS: atom_id res chain seq x y z
N MET A 1 -27.64 11.49 8.18
CA MET A 1 -27.43 10.04 8.34
C MET A 1 -26.62 9.82 9.61
N SER A 2 -26.79 8.70 10.33
CA SER A 2 -26.04 8.44 11.54
C SER A 2 -24.59 8.07 11.19
N LYS A 3 -23.62 8.73 11.81
CA LYS A 3 -22.22 8.36 11.69
C LYS A 3 -21.91 7.18 12.62
N HIS A 4 -21.08 6.27 12.19
CA HIS A 4 -20.55 5.17 12.98
C HIS A 4 -19.21 5.55 13.57
N HIS A 5 -19.02 5.24 14.84
CA HIS A 5 -17.72 5.36 15.51
C HIS A 5 -16.94 4.07 15.25
N ILE A 6 -15.73 4.20 14.75
CA ILE A 6 -14.83 3.09 14.37
C ILE A 6 -13.53 3.21 15.16
N SER A 7 -13.14 2.11 15.80
CA SER A 7 -11.88 1.97 16.50
C SER A 7 -11.01 0.93 15.78
N THR A 8 -9.83 1.31 15.36
CA THR A 8 -8.92 0.49 14.53
C THR A 8 -7.46 0.77 14.89
N ILE A 9 -6.53 0.05 14.30
CA ILE A 9 -5.10 0.33 14.41
C ILE A 9 -4.58 0.68 13.02
N ILE A 10 -4.05 1.89 12.83
CA ILE A 10 -3.48 2.32 11.55
C ILE A 10 -1.99 2.59 11.73
N ASN A 11 -1.17 1.91 10.94
CA ASN A 11 0.30 2.03 10.99
C ASN A 11 0.87 1.80 12.41
N GLY A 12 0.24 0.90 13.18
CA GLY A 12 0.64 0.58 14.54
C GLY A 12 0.05 1.49 15.63
N GLU A 13 -0.66 2.55 15.28
CA GLU A 13 -1.25 3.51 16.21
C GLU A 13 -2.77 3.27 16.37
N PRO A 14 -3.28 3.20 17.62
CA PRO A 14 -4.72 3.20 17.87
C PRO A 14 -5.36 4.46 17.28
N THR A 15 -6.37 4.27 16.45
CA THR A 15 -7.00 5.35 15.69
C THR A 15 -8.52 5.21 15.79
N GLU A 16 -9.18 6.32 16.04
CA GLU A 16 -10.65 6.40 16.08
C GLU A 16 -11.14 7.46 15.10
N PHE A 17 -12.24 7.17 14.42
CA PHE A 17 -12.87 8.12 13.51
C PHE A 17 -14.38 7.91 13.43
N LEU A 18 -15.08 8.92 12.92
CA LEU A 18 -16.51 8.88 12.64
C LEU A 18 -16.70 8.85 11.12
N CYS A 19 -17.41 7.85 10.62
CA CYS A 19 -17.73 7.77 9.19
C CYS A 19 -19.21 7.50 8.92
N GLU A 20 -19.66 7.93 7.76
CA GLU A 20 -20.94 7.48 7.20
C GLU A 20 -20.79 6.06 6.64
N PRO A 21 -21.82 5.20 6.70
CA PRO A 21 -21.70 3.78 6.38
C PRO A 21 -21.33 3.48 4.93
N GLN A 22 -21.57 4.42 4.01
CA GLN A 22 -21.26 4.28 2.58
C GLN A 22 -19.85 4.71 2.20
N LEU A 23 -19.08 5.36 3.10
CA LEU A 23 -17.72 5.79 2.80
C LEU A 23 -16.80 4.61 2.65
N THR A 24 -15.90 4.69 1.67
CA THR A 24 -14.84 3.71 1.50
C THR A 24 -13.71 3.94 2.52
N LEU A 25 -12.93 2.92 2.76
CA LEU A 25 -11.71 3.06 3.57
C LEU A 25 -10.75 4.09 2.95
N LEU A 26 -10.68 4.16 1.61
CA LEU A 26 -9.86 5.16 0.91
C LEU A 26 -10.31 6.59 1.24
N ASP A 27 -11.62 6.87 1.21
CA ASP A 27 -12.17 8.20 1.53
C ASP A 27 -11.76 8.61 2.95
N VAL A 28 -11.95 7.72 3.94
CA VAL A 28 -11.59 8.01 5.33
C VAL A 28 -10.09 8.20 5.50
N LEU A 29 -9.26 7.32 4.93
CA LEU A 29 -7.80 7.48 5.01
C LEU A 29 -7.35 8.85 4.49
N ARG A 30 -7.90 9.29 3.36
CA ARG A 30 -7.49 10.54 2.70
C ARG A 30 -8.10 11.80 3.31
N ASP A 31 -9.42 11.79 3.50
CA ASP A 31 -10.18 13.01 3.78
C ASP A 31 -10.34 13.27 5.29
N GLU A 32 -10.48 12.21 6.10
CA GLU A 32 -10.64 12.34 7.55
C GLU A 32 -9.29 12.22 8.28
N LEU A 33 -8.46 11.26 7.89
CA LEU A 33 -7.19 10.96 8.57
C LEU A 33 -5.97 11.62 7.91
N HIS A 34 -6.15 12.27 6.76
CA HIS A 34 -5.12 12.95 5.98
C HIS A 34 -3.93 12.05 5.56
N LEU A 35 -4.14 10.73 5.49
CA LEU A 35 -3.19 9.76 4.97
C LEU A 35 -3.33 9.69 3.43
N THR A 36 -2.77 10.67 2.76
CA THR A 36 -2.98 10.90 1.32
C THR A 36 -2.09 10.08 0.41
N GLY A 37 -1.25 9.21 0.95
CA GLY A 37 -0.35 8.33 0.19
C GLY A 37 -1.10 7.35 -0.68
N SER A 38 -2.15 6.71 -0.18
CA SER A 38 -3.07 5.91 -0.99
C SER A 38 -3.83 6.81 -1.96
N LYS A 39 -3.88 6.43 -3.25
CA LYS A 39 -4.40 7.30 -4.32
C LYS A 39 -5.69 6.73 -4.94
N GLU A 40 -6.60 7.61 -5.28
CA GLU A 40 -7.78 7.27 -6.07
C GLU A 40 -7.44 7.34 -7.56
N GLY A 41 -7.30 6.16 -8.21
CA GLY A 41 -6.99 6.09 -9.64
C GLY A 41 -8.16 5.60 -10.50
N CYS A 42 -9.02 4.74 -9.98
CA CYS A 42 -10.10 4.15 -10.77
C CYS A 42 -11.43 3.97 -10.01
N SER A 43 -11.41 3.86 -8.68
CA SER A 43 -12.56 3.57 -7.80
C SER A 43 -13.33 2.28 -8.15
N SER A 44 -12.71 1.38 -8.93
CA SER A 44 -13.28 0.11 -9.41
C SER A 44 -12.44 -1.12 -9.05
N GLY A 45 -11.32 -0.92 -8.30
CA GLY A 45 -10.44 -2.00 -7.88
C GLY A 45 -9.42 -2.47 -8.93
N ASP A 46 -9.36 -1.83 -10.11
CA ASP A 46 -8.52 -2.29 -11.21
C ASP A 46 -7.07 -1.79 -11.15
N CYS A 47 -6.85 -0.57 -10.65
CA CYS A 47 -5.54 0.08 -10.80
C CYS A 47 -4.56 -0.16 -9.66
N GLY A 48 -5.01 -0.54 -8.47
CA GLY A 48 -4.17 -0.79 -7.31
C GLY A 48 -3.47 0.43 -6.68
N ALA A 49 -3.73 1.66 -7.15
CA ALA A 49 -3.12 2.87 -6.59
C ALA A 49 -3.56 3.13 -5.14
N CYS A 50 -4.68 2.56 -4.72
CA CYS A 50 -5.25 2.64 -3.37
C CYS A 50 -4.85 1.44 -2.47
N SER A 51 -3.88 0.62 -2.87
CA SER A 51 -3.48 -0.57 -2.12
C SER A 51 -3.06 -0.25 -0.70
N VAL A 52 -3.64 -0.98 0.25
CA VAL A 52 -3.30 -1.01 1.69
C VAL A 52 -3.29 -2.46 2.14
N THR A 53 -2.82 -2.75 3.34
CA THR A 53 -3.06 -4.06 3.96
C THR A 53 -4.08 -3.94 5.09
N VAL A 54 -4.95 -4.94 5.20
CA VAL A 54 -5.86 -5.14 6.34
C VAL A 54 -5.53 -6.50 6.93
N ASP A 55 -5.08 -6.53 8.17
CA ASP A 55 -4.57 -7.73 8.85
C ASP A 55 -3.53 -8.50 8.00
N GLY A 56 -2.62 -7.77 7.36
CA GLY A 56 -1.58 -8.33 6.49
C GLY A 56 -2.05 -8.79 5.10
N ARG A 57 -3.33 -8.61 4.76
CA ARG A 57 -3.87 -8.94 3.43
C ARG A 57 -3.92 -7.69 2.56
N LEU A 58 -3.32 -7.77 1.38
CA LEU A 58 -3.37 -6.70 0.38
C LEU A 58 -4.79 -6.53 -0.16
N VAL A 59 -5.33 -5.31 -0.07
CA VAL A 59 -6.67 -4.96 -0.54
C VAL A 59 -6.68 -3.62 -1.28
N CYS A 60 -7.67 -3.41 -2.13
CA CYS A 60 -7.98 -2.10 -2.73
C CYS A 60 -8.88 -1.33 -1.77
N SER A 61 -8.36 -0.32 -1.09
CA SER A 61 -9.12 0.45 -0.09
C SER A 61 -10.35 1.18 -0.65
N CYS A 62 -10.40 1.42 -1.96
CA CYS A 62 -11.57 1.97 -2.64
C CYS A 62 -12.77 0.99 -2.73
N LEU A 63 -12.56 -0.30 -2.42
CA LEU A 63 -13.60 -1.34 -2.42
C LEU A 63 -13.92 -1.88 -1.01
N VAL A 64 -13.25 -1.38 0.01
CA VAL A 64 -13.51 -1.72 1.42
C VAL A 64 -14.33 -0.60 2.04
N LEU A 65 -15.43 -0.92 2.72
CA LEU A 65 -16.19 0.08 3.46
C LEU A 65 -15.43 0.49 4.72
N ALA A 66 -15.44 1.78 5.05
CA ALA A 66 -14.74 2.29 6.23
C ALA A 66 -15.23 1.63 7.53
N VAL A 67 -16.52 1.26 7.61
CA VAL A 67 -17.10 0.56 8.76
C VAL A 67 -16.52 -0.85 8.96
N GLU A 68 -15.98 -1.47 7.91
CA GLU A 68 -15.32 -2.78 7.98
C GLU A 68 -13.93 -2.70 8.61
N ALA A 69 -13.42 -1.49 8.87
CA ALA A 69 -12.13 -1.31 9.53
C ALA A 69 -12.18 -1.53 11.05
N GLU A 70 -13.38 -1.64 11.65
CA GLU A 70 -13.56 -1.85 13.09
C GLU A 70 -12.77 -3.05 13.59
N GLY A 71 -11.86 -2.81 14.54
CA GLY A 71 -11.05 -3.84 15.19
C GLY A 71 -9.91 -4.42 14.33
N HIS A 72 -9.73 -3.96 13.10
CA HIS A 72 -8.68 -4.46 12.20
C HIS A 72 -7.39 -3.64 12.29
N LYS A 73 -6.29 -4.21 11.79
CA LYS A 73 -5.00 -3.54 11.62
C LYS A 73 -4.81 -3.15 10.17
N ILE A 74 -4.61 -1.86 9.93
CA ILE A 74 -4.44 -1.30 8.58
C ILE A 74 -3.02 -0.76 8.47
N GLU A 75 -2.32 -1.13 7.40
CA GLU A 75 -1.03 -0.54 7.06
C GLU A 75 -1.14 0.17 5.71
N THR A 76 -0.69 1.41 5.71
CA THR A 76 -0.59 2.27 4.53
C THR A 76 0.87 2.59 4.22
N ILE A 77 1.12 3.29 3.12
CA ILE A 77 2.49 3.69 2.74
C ILE A 77 3.16 4.57 3.81
N GLU A 78 2.38 5.36 4.55
CA GLU A 78 2.89 6.23 5.60
C GLU A 78 3.53 5.46 6.75
N GLY A 79 3.10 4.23 7.00
CA GLY A 79 3.68 3.36 8.02
C GLY A 79 4.91 2.58 7.58
N MET A 80 5.33 2.68 6.31
CA MET A 80 6.42 1.86 5.79
C MET A 80 7.80 2.33 6.27
N ALA A 81 8.04 3.63 6.33
CA ALA A 81 9.27 4.22 6.87
C ALA A 81 9.21 4.30 8.40
N ARG A 82 10.35 4.19 9.07
CA ARG A 82 10.50 4.39 10.52
C ARG A 82 11.24 5.71 10.78
N GLY A 83 10.48 6.77 11.01
CA GLY A 83 11.05 8.11 11.14
C GLY A 83 11.74 8.53 9.84
N HIS A 84 13.06 8.73 9.88
CA HIS A 84 13.88 9.10 8.72
C HIS A 84 14.45 7.87 7.97
N ASP A 85 14.28 6.66 8.52
CA ASP A 85 14.82 5.44 7.94
C ASP A 85 13.82 4.85 6.93
N LEU A 86 14.17 4.93 5.66
CA LEU A 86 13.39 4.36 4.58
C LEU A 86 13.45 2.82 4.64
N HIS A 87 12.31 2.18 4.42
CA HIS A 87 12.27 0.75 4.19
C HIS A 87 13.14 0.35 2.98
N PRO A 88 13.84 -0.80 2.96
CA PRO A 88 14.65 -1.24 1.81
C PRO A 88 13.95 -1.10 0.45
N LEU A 89 12.67 -1.46 0.36
CA LEU A 89 11.88 -1.25 -0.86
C LEU A 89 11.85 0.23 -1.30
N GLN A 90 11.62 1.17 -0.39
CA GLN A 90 11.59 2.60 -0.72
C GLN A 90 12.96 3.08 -1.21
N ARG A 91 14.03 2.67 -0.55
CA ARG A 91 15.40 3.00 -0.94
C ARG A 91 15.72 2.43 -2.31
N LYS A 92 15.41 1.14 -2.57
CA LYS A 92 15.65 0.50 -3.86
C LYS A 92 14.84 1.11 -5.00
N PHE A 93 13.62 1.57 -4.74
CA PHE A 93 12.85 2.31 -5.73
C PHE A 93 13.54 3.61 -6.16
N LEU A 94 14.19 4.32 -5.23
CA LEU A 94 15.00 5.51 -5.53
C LEU A 94 16.27 5.15 -6.29
N GLU A 95 17.03 4.16 -5.82
CA GLU A 95 18.30 3.72 -6.42
C GLU A 95 18.12 3.25 -7.87
N HIS A 96 17.07 2.51 -8.16
CA HIS A 96 16.74 2.03 -9.51
C HIS A 96 15.99 3.05 -10.36
N ALA A 97 15.66 4.24 -9.83
CA ALA A 97 14.75 5.18 -10.48
C ALA A 97 13.46 4.49 -10.96
N ALA A 98 12.86 3.67 -10.07
CA ALA A 98 11.68 2.86 -10.33
C ALA A 98 10.37 3.66 -10.23
N LEU A 99 10.44 4.97 -10.35
CA LEU A 99 9.31 5.90 -10.30
C LEU A 99 9.53 7.04 -11.30
N GLN A 100 8.44 7.64 -11.78
CA GLN A 100 8.46 8.84 -12.60
C GLN A 100 7.48 9.87 -12.02
N CYS A 101 6.20 9.83 -12.40
CA CYS A 101 5.21 10.75 -11.82
C CYS A 101 4.91 10.50 -10.33
N GLY A 102 5.17 9.29 -9.82
CA GLY A 102 5.01 8.93 -8.43
C GLY A 102 3.59 8.53 -8.02
N PHE A 103 2.59 8.64 -8.88
CA PHE A 103 1.19 8.38 -8.52
C PHE A 103 0.92 6.91 -8.12
N CYS A 104 1.45 5.95 -8.87
CA CYS A 104 1.31 4.52 -8.57
C CYS A 104 2.27 4.01 -7.50
N THR A 105 3.30 4.79 -7.16
CA THR A 105 4.42 4.34 -6.32
C THR A 105 4.00 3.88 -4.93
N PRO A 106 3.13 4.58 -4.18
CA PRO A 106 2.66 4.11 -2.88
C PRO A 106 1.99 2.73 -2.95
N GLY A 107 1.08 2.55 -3.91
CA GLY A 107 0.39 1.27 -4.08
C GLY A 107 1.34 0.13 -4.47
N LEU A 108 2.30 0.40 -5.36
CA LEU A 108 3.35 -0.57 -5.73
C LEU A 108 4.22 -0.96 -4.55
N LEU A 109 4.62 -0.01 -3.70
CA LEU A 109 5.43 -0.26 -2.52
C LEU A 109 4.69 -1.11 -1.49
N VAL A 110 3.42 -0.79 -1.19
CA VAL A 110 2.59 -1.59 -0.28
C VAL A 110 2.38 -3.00 -0.83
N ALA A 111 2.09 -3.14 -2.12
CA ALA A 111 1.93 -4.45 -2.76
C ALA A 111 3.23 -5.26 -2.76
N ALA A 112 4.37 -4.62 -3.03
CA ALA A 112 5.68 -5.26 -2.98
C ALA A 112 6.03 -5.71 -1.55
N LYS A 113 5.75 -4.89 -0.53
CA LYS A 113 5.93 -5.28 0.86
C LYS A 113 5.10 -6.50 1.21
N ALA A 114 3.82 -6.51 0.86
CA ALA A 114 2.94 -7.65 1.09
C ALA A 114 3.41 -8.93 0.37
N LEU A 115 4.05 -8.81 -0.80
CA LEU A 115 4.72 -9.93 -1.45
C LEU A 115 5.89 -10.45 -0.62
N LEU A 116 6.81 -9.55 -0.20
CA LEU A 116 8.02 -9.94 0.51
C LEU A 116 7.73 -10.49 1.92
N ASP A 117 6.70 -9.99 2.59
CA ASP A 117 6.23 -10.53 3.87
C ASP A 117 5.73 -11.98 3.72
N ARG A 118 5.17 -12.33 2.56
CA ARG A 118 4.65 -13.67 2.26
C ARG A 118 5.70 -14.59 1.61
N ASN A 119 6.52 -14.05 0.72
CA ASN A 119 7.58 -14.75 0.03
C ASN A 119 8.85 -13.87 0.00
N PRO A 120 9.78 -14.07 0.92
CA PRO A 120 10.98 -13.24 1.03
C PRO A 120 11.99 -13.45 -0.10
N ASN A 121 11.80 -14.46 -0.95
CA ASN A 121 12.68 -14.76 -2.07
C ASN A 121 11.88 -15.01 -3.36
N PRO A 122 11.14 -13.99 -3.86
CA PRO A 122 10.35 -14.16 -5.06
C PRO A 122 11.25 -14.26 -6.30
N THR A 123 10.83 -15.08 -7.25
CA THR A 123 11.38 -15.04 -8.60
C THR A 123 10.87 -13.79 -9.34
N GLU A 124 11.56 -13.43 -10.43
CA GLU A 124 11.10 -12.32 -11.28
C GLU A 124 9.67 -12.53 -11.78
N THR A 125 9.33 -13.75 -12.19
CA THR A 125 7.98 -14.11 -12.65
C THR A 125 6.93 -13.93 -11.56
N GLU A 126 7.22 -14.37 -10.33
CA GLU A 126 6.32 -14.19 -9.19
C GLU A 126 6.12 -12.71 -8.85
N ALA A 127 7.19 -11.91 -8.85
CA ALA A 127 7.11 -10.47 -8.62
C ALA A 127 6.28 -9.77 -9.71
N ARG A 128 6.48 -10.11 -10.99
CA ARG A 128 5.66 -9.58 -12.10
C ARG A 128 4.20 -9.96 -11.99
N TYR A 129 3.91 -11.21 -11.65
CA TYR A 129 2.55 -11.69 -11.50
C TYR A 129 1.83 -11.00 -10.31
N TRP A 130 2.51 -10.88 -9.18
CA TRP A 130 1.96 -10.25 -7.99
C TRP A 130 1.63 -8.77 -8.21
N LEU A 131 2.52 -8.04 -8.88
CA LEU A 131 2.36 -6.62 -9.13
C LEU A 131 1.50 -6.30 -10.37
N ALA A 132 0.98 -7.30 -11.07
CA ALA A 132 0.14 -7.10 -12.25
C ALA A 132 -1.16 -6.33 -11.96
N GLY A 133 -1.64 -6.36 -10.71
CA GLY A 133 -2.80 -5.58 -10.25
C GLY A 133 -2.51 -4.12 -9.90
N ASN A 134 -1.24 -3.68 -9.94
CA ASN A 134 -0.83 -2.30 -9.65
C ASN A 134 -0.37 -1.61 -10.94
N LEU A 135 -1.25 -0.81 -11.53
CA LEU A 135 -1.01 -0.25 -12.86
C LEU A 135 -0.10 0.99 -12.82
N CYS A 136 0.87 1.00 -13.72
CA CYS A 136 1.75 2.14 -13.96
C CYS A 136 1.84 2.46 -15.45
N ARG A 137 1.55 3.70 -15.82
CA ARG A 137 1.62 4.16 -17.22
C ARG A 137 3.02 4.63 -17.63
N CYS A 138 3.90 4.92 -16.65
CA CYS A 138 5.17 5.61 -16.91
C CYS A 138 6.37 4.66 -17.04
N THR A 139 6.53 3.72 -16.08
CA THR A 139 7.81 3.02 -15.82
C THR A 139 8.11 1.85 -16.75
N GLY A 140 7.08 1.22 -17.31
CA GLY A 140 7.23 -0.06 -18.04
C GLY A 140 7.62 -1.24 -17.15
N TYR A 141 7.60 -1.07 -15.80
CA TYR A 141 7.80 -2.07 -14.74
C TYR A 141 9.20 -2.67 -14.59
N ASP A 142 10.06 -2.66 -15.58
CA ASP A 142 11.37 -3.34 -15.50
C ASP A 142 12.18 -2.88 -14.27
N LYS A 143 12.31 -1.55 -14.10
CA LYS A 143 13.01 -0.98 -12.93
C LYS A 143 12.28 -1.25 -11.60
N VAL A 144 10.94 -1.30 -11.61
CA VAL A 144 10.14 -1.65 -10.44
C VAL A 144 10.45 -3.08 -9.99
N ILE A 145 10.42 -4.02 -10.93
CA ILE A 145 10.71 -5.43 -10.63
C ILE A 145 12.14 -5.60 -10.11
N ARG A 146 13.12 -4.97 -10.76
CA ARG A 146 14.53 -5.00 -10.29
C ARG A 146 14.67 -4.45 -8.89
N ALA A 147 14.02 -3.34 -8.58
CA ALA A 147 14.04 -2.73 -7.25
C ALA A 147 13.44 -3.68 -6.18
N VAL A 148 12.35 -4.38 -6.51
CA VAL A 148 11.72 -5.35 -5.59
C VAL A 148 12.64 -6.55 -5.34
N LEU A 149 13.26 -7.10 -6.38
CA LEU A 149 14.17 -8.24 -6.25
C LEU A 149 15.45 -7.87 -5.48
N ASP A 150 15.98 -6.67 -5.70
CA ASP A 150 17.14 -6.16 -4.99
C ASP A 150 16.82 -5.90 -3.49
N ALA A 151 15.66 -5.31 -3.20
CA ALA A 151 15.18 -5.17 -1.83
C ALA A 151 14.98 -6.53 -1.13
N ALA A 152 14.44 -7.52 -1.85
CA ALA A 152 14.30 -8.88 -1.33
C ALA A 152 15.65 -9.50 -0.98
N ALA A 153 16.68 -9.29 -1.81
CA ALA A 153 18.02 -9.78 -1.55
C ALA A 153 18.63 -9.14 -0.31
N GLU A 154 18.47 -7.82 -0.14
CA GLU A 154 18.96 -7.09 1.02
C GLU A 154 18.28 -7.54 2.32
N LEU A 155 16.94 -7.63 2.34
CA LEU A 155 16.18 -8.06 3.53
C LEU A 155 16.51 -9.47 4.02
N ARG A 156 17.07 -10.33 3.16
CA ARG A 156 17.51 -11.68 3.57
C ARG A 156 18.91 -11.69 4.21
N THR A 157 19.64 -10.60 4.11
CA THR A 157 21.01 -10.50 4.65
C THR A 157 21.09 -9.71 5.96
N GLU A 158 20.00 -9.03 6.33
CA GLU A 158 19.82 -8.39 7.64
C GLU A 158 19.29 -9.38 8.69
#